data_b04f66677acfcdee496d4498fdaef7a0
#
_entry.id   b04f66677acfcdee496d4498fdaef7a0
#
_cell.length_a   1.000
_cell.length_b   1.000
_cell.length_c   1.000
_cell.angle_alpha   90.00
_cell.angle_beta   90.00
_cell.angle_gamma   90.00
#
_symmetry.space_group_name_H-M   'P 1'
#
loop_
_entity.id
_entity.type
_entity.pdbx_description
1 polymer ?
#
loop_
_entity_poly.entity_id
_entity_poly.type
_entity_poly.pdbx_seq_one_letter_code
_entity_poly.pdbx_strand_id
1 'polypeptide(L)'
;MVELLGGSPVPMGSDEVYTSLQSNLINGSENNEFVLYTAGHGGVAKYYSYDEHTRVPDIIIMNDAIKEQLTDEQEKAIEEAAKESTVFEIEAFAKAIEEEKALAQEEHGVQFNDVDNTPFREAVAPLHDIFKNDPTYKDLYQKIQEQGA
;
A
#
# COMPACT_ATOMS: atom_id res chain seq x y z
N MET A 1 7.77 1.00 -12.85
CA MET A 1 6.67 1.95 -12.60
C MET A 1 7.19 3.38 -12.58
N VAL A 2 7.95 3.83 -11.60
CA VAL A 2 8.40 5.24 -11.46
C VAL A 2 9.00 5.83 -12.73
N GLU A 3 9.84 5.08 -13.46
CA GLU A 3 10.41 5.54 -14.75
C GLU A 3 9.32 5.76 -15.82
N LEU A 4 8.31 4.90 -15.87
CA LEU A 4 7.19 5.07 -16.81
C LEU A 4 6.32 6.29 -16.46
N LEU A 5 6.30 6.68 -15.21
CA LEU A 5 5.64 7.90 -14.73
C LEU A 5 6.52 9.16 -14.89
N GLY A 6 7.72 9.02 -15.50
CA GLY A 6 8.64 10.14 -15.77
C GLY A 6 9.56 10.50 -14.61
N GLY A 7 9.60 9.70 -13.56
CA GLY A 7 10.47 9.91 -12.40
C GLY A 7 11.77 9.09 -12.48
N SER A 8 12.69 9.36 -11.56
CA SER A 8 13.92 8.58 -11.36
C SER A 8 13.77 7.77 -10.07
N PRO A 9 13.66 6.43 -10.13
CA PRO A 9 13.46 5.61 -8.95
C PRO A 9 14.71 5.55 -8.07
N VAL A 10 14.51 5.72 -6.77
CA VAL A 10 15.54 5.59 -5.74
C VAL A 10 15.04 4.62 -4.67
N PRO A 11 15.30 3.30 -4.81
CA PRO A 11 14.92 2.32 -3.79
C PRO A 11 15.69 2.56 -2.50
N MET A 12 14.98 2.61 -1.36
CA MET A 12 15.58 2.81 -0.05
C MET A 12 14.74 2.18 1.07
N GLY A 13 15.32 2.05 2.25
CA GLY A 13 14.60 1.62 3.44
C GLY A 13 13.61 2.70 3.92
N SER A 14 12.51 2.28 4.52
CA SER A 14 11.49 3.20 5.05
C SER A 14 12.03 4.15 6.11
N ASP A 15 13.03 3.73 6.86
CA ASP A 15 13.75 4.51 7.87
C ASP A 15 14.62 5.64 7.29
N GLU A 16 14.97 5.57 6.00
CA GLU A 16 15.79 6.57 5.30
C GLU A 16 14.93 7.65 4.61
N VAL A 17 13.63 7.39 4.38
CA VAL A 17 12.77 8.25 3.55
C VAL A 17 12.62 9.67 4.14
N TYR A 18 12.34 9.78 5.44
CA TYR A 18 12.17 11.10 6.08
C TYR A 18 13.39 12.00 5.89
N THR A 19 14.58 11.49 6.19
CA THR A 19 15.83 12.26 6.06
C THR A 19 16.19 12.56 4.63
N SER A 20 15.85 11.68 3.70
CA SER A 20 16.05 11.86 2.26
C SER A 20 15.15 12.94 1.67
N LEU A 21 13.88 12.99 2.10
CA LEU A 21 12.96 14.09 1.78
C LEU A 21 13.44 15.41 2.39
N GLN A 22 13.82 15.41 3.67
CA GLN A 22 14.28 16.61 4.38
C GLN A 22 15.53 17.22 3.76
N SER A 23 16.47 16.39 3.30
CA SER A 23 17.70 16.85 2.64
C SER A 23 17.55 17.10 1.14
N ASN A 24 16.35 16.92 0.57
CA ASN A 24 16.09 16.97 -0.87
C ASN A 24 16.93 15.97 -1.69
N LEU A 25 17.35 14.86 -1.10
CA LEU A 25 17.97 13.74 -1.83
C LEU A 25 16.93 13.07 -2.75
N ILE A 26 15.68 12.98 -2.30
CA ILE A 26 14.51 12.62 -3.10
C ILE A 26 13.49 13.75 -3.08
N ASN A 27 12.68 13.85 -4.14
CA ASN A 27 11.68 14.93 -4.28
C ASN A 27 10.27 14.48 -3.90
N GLY A 28 10.06 13.17 -3.73
CA GLY A 28 8.80 12.57 -3.35
C GLY A 28 9.00 11.12 -2.95
N SER A 29 7.99 10.53 -2.35
CA SER A 29 7.95 9.13 -1.96
C SER A 29 6.53 8.62 -2.18
N GLU A 30 6.38 7.34 -2.48
CA GLU A 30 5.09 6.68 -2.49
C GLU A 30 4.89 5.94 -1.16
N ASN A 31 3.70 6.02 -0.62
CA ASN A 31 3.25 5.25 0.55
C ASN A 31 1.76 5.54 0.80
N ASN A 32 1.16 4.85 1.77
CA ASN A 32 -0.16 5.19 2.27
C ASN A 32 -0.13 6.44 3.19
N GLU A 33 -1.28 6.97 3.54
CA GLU A 33 -1.45 8.21 4.30
C GLU A 33 -0.86 8.15 5.72
N PHE A 34 -0.77 6.95 6.29
CA PHE A 34 -0.26 6.73 7.65
C PHE A 34 1.11 7.36 7.90
N VAL A 35 2.00 7.30 6.91
CA VAL A 35 3.36 7.82 7.06
C VAL A 35 3.42 9.33 7.26
N LEU A 36 2.38 10.06 6.86
CA LEU A 36 2.37 11.52 6.95
C LEU A 36 2.38 12.00 8.40
N TYR A 37 1.64 11.35 9.27
CA TYR A 37 1.64 11.68 10.70
C TYR A 37 2.52 10.71 11.49
N THR A 38 2.23 9.40 11.45
CA THR A 38 2.91 8.37 12.27
C THR A 38 4.42 8.32 12.05
N ALA A 39 4.91 8.46 10.81
CA ALA A 39 6.33 8.54 10.49
C ALA A 39 6.85 9.99 10.31
N GLY A 40 5.98 10.98 10.55
CA GLY A 40 6.32 12.39 10.50
C GLY A 40 6.59 12.96 9.11
N HIS A 41 6.33 12.21 8.03
CA HIS A 41 6.62 12.66 6.66
C HIS A 41 5.90 13.95 6.31
N GLY A 42 4.73 14.24 6.88
CA GLY A 42 4.01 15.50 6.74
C GLY A 42 4.80 16.74 7.20
N GLY A 43 5.81 16.55 8.06
CA GLY A 43 6.74 17.62 8.44
C GLY A 43 7.59 18.12 7.27
N VAL A 44 7.89 17.28 6.28
CA VAL A 44 8.78 17.56 5.14
C VAL A 44 8.09 17.44 3.78
N ALA A 45 6.94 16.74 3.67
CA ALA A 45 6.13 16.62 2.46
C ALA A 45 4.73 17.19 2.72
N LYS A 46 4.35 18.21 1.97
CA LYS A 46 3.11 18.98 2.21
C LYS A 46 1.95 18.63 1.28
N TYR A 47 2.19 17.80 0.28
CA TYR A 47 1.18 17.42 -0.71
C TYR A 47 1.12 15.91 -0.82
N TYR A 48 -0.08 15.36 -0.77
CA TYR A 48 -0.36 13.96 -0.99
C TYR A 48 -1.40 13.82 -2.10
N SER A 49 -1.10 13.02 -3.11
CA SER A 49 -1.98 12.82 -4.26
C SER A 49 -2.38 11.36 -4.36
N TYR A 50 -3.69 11.12 -4.49
CA TYR A 50 -4.27 9.78 -4.62
C TYR A 50 -4.19 9.31 -6.08
N ASP A 51 -3.04 8.79 -6.49
CA ASP A 51 -2.84 8.22 -7.81
C ASP A 51 -3.24 6.74 -7.92
N GLU A 52 -3.50 6.09 -6.77
CA GLU A 52 -3.97 4.70 -6.64
C GLU A 52 -3.14 3.69 -7.47
N HIS A 53 -1.83 3.90 -7.56
CA HIS A 53 -0.93 3.14 -8.42
C HIS A 53 -0.70 1.69 -7.96
N THR A 54 -1.01 1.37 -6.71
CA THR A 54 -0.83 0.04 -6.16
C THR A 54 -1.83 -0.26 -5.05
N ARG A 55 -2.10 -1.55 -4.85
CA ARG A 55 -2.81 -2.09 -3.69
C ARG A 55 -2.00 -3.25 -3.14
N VAL A 56 -1.46 -3.10 -1.96
CA VAL A 56 -0.68 -4.14 -1.27
C VAL A 56 -1.55 -4.72 -0.16
N PRO A 57 -2.04 -5.96 -0.30
CA PRO A 57 -2.82 -6.58 0.77
C PRO A 57 -1.89 -7.04 1.91
N ASP A 58 -2.31 -6.82 3.14
CA ASP A 58 -1.74 -7.49 4.29
C ASP A 58 -2.29 -8.91 4.38
N ILE A 59 -1.44 -9.88 4.70
CA ILE A 59 -1.80 -11.29 4.78
C ILE A 59 -1.30 -11.91 6.09
N ILE A 60 -2.14 -12.74 6.70
CA ILE A 60 -1.74 -13.58 7.83
C ILE A 60 -1.26 -14.91 7.26
N ILE A 61 -0.03 -15.28 7.58
CA ILE A 61 0.58 -16.54 7.12
C ILE A 61 1.02 -17.39 8.30
N MET A 62 0.96 -18.71 8.11
CA MET A 62 1.48 -19.68 9.05
C MET A 62 2.44 -20.64 8.33
N ASN A 63 3.51 -21.04 9.01
CA ASN A 63 4.42 -22.06 8.49
C ASN A 63 3.75 -23.44 8.53
N ASP A 64 3.82 -24.18 7.43
CA ASP A 64 3.19 -25.52 7.31
C ASP A 64 3.69 -26.48 8.38
N ALA A 65 4.99 -26.46 8.71
CA ALA A 65 5.54 -27.31 9.77
C ALA A 65 4.98 -27.01 11.17
N ILE A 66 4.47 -25.81 11.40
CA ILE A 66 3.74 -25.46 12.63
C ILE A 66 2.29 -25.95 12.52
N LYS A 67 1.66 -25.76 11.36
CA LYS A 67 0.29 -26.24 11.10
C LYS A 67 0.17 -27.74 11.31
N GLU A 68 1.12 -28.55 10.85
CA GLU A 68 1.16 -29.99 11.02
C GLU A 68 1.26 -30.48 12.48
N GLN A 69 1.65 -29.60 13.42
CA GLN A 69 1.73 -29.91 14.83
C GLN A 69 0.46 -29.56 15.61
N LEU A 70 -0.48 -28.88 14.98
CA LEU A 70 -1.75 -28.49 15.59
C LEU A 70 -2.74 -29.66 15.57
N THR A 71 -3.59 -29.71 16.58
CA THR A 71 -4.81 -30.52 16.53
C THR A 71 -5.86 -29.83 15.67
N ASP A 72 -6.83 -30.56 15.15
CA ASP A 72 -7.95 -30.01 14.36
C ASP A 72 -8.69 -28.89 15.11
N GLU A 73 -8.81 -29.01 16.44
CA GLU A 73 -9.45 -28.01 17.30
C GLU A 73 -8.60 -26.73 17.37
N GLN A 74 -7.28 -26.86 17.47
CA GLN A 74 -6.37 -25.72 17.50
C GLN A 74 -6.30 -25.03 16.13
N GLU A 75 -6.26 -25.79 15.05
CA GLU A 75 -6.29 -25.24 13.69
C GLU A 75 -7.56 -24.42 13.47
N LYS A 76 -8.71 -25.00 13.81
CA LYS A 76 -10.01 -24.32 13.71
C LYS A 76 -10.06 -23.02 14.55
N ALA A 77 -9.57 -23.06 15.79
CA ALA A 77 -9.54 -21.87 16.65
C ALA A 77 -8.68 -20.75 16.06
N ILE A 78 -7.53 -21.07 15.46
CA ILE A 78 -6.66 -20.10 14.80
C ILE A 78 -7.33 -19.53 13.53
N GLU A 79 -7.98 -20.37 12.72
CA GLU A 79 -8.72 -19.90 11.55
C GLU A 79 -9.87 -18.97 11.90
N GLU A 80 -10.62 -19.27 12.96
CA GLU A 80 -11.71 -18.42 13.46
C GLU A 80 -11.14 -17.08 13.95
N ALA A 81 -10.10 -17.11 14.77
CA ALA A 81 -9.44 -15.90 15.26
C ALA A 81 -8.88 -15.03 14.14
N ALA A 82 -8.26 -15.64 13.09
CA ALA A 82 -7.77 -14.92 11.94
C ALA A 82 -8.90 -14.21 11.16
N LYS A 83 -10.04 -14.87 10.98
CA LYS A 83 -11.22 -14.27 10.33
C LYS A 83 -11.78 -13.09 11.13
N GLU A 84 -11.91 -13.25 12.45
CA GLU A 84 -12.36 -12.18 13.34
C GLU A 84 -11.38 -10.99 13.34
N SER A 85 -10.08 -11.28 13.41
CA SER A 85 -9.01 -10.28 13.33
C SER A 85 -9.06 -9.49 12.02
N THR A 86 -9.30 -10.17 10.89
CA THR A 86 -9.40 -9.51 9.58
C THR A 86 -10.56 -8.52 9.53
N VAL A 87 -11.74 -8.91 10.04
CA VAL A 87 -12.90 -8.00 10.08
C VAL A 87 -12.61 -6.79 10.98
N PHE A 88 -12.06 -7.04 12.16
CA PHE A 88 -11.71 -5.96 13.10
C PHE A 88 -10.65 -5.02 12.49
N GLU A 89 -9.63 -5.56 11.84
CA GLU A 89 -8.55 -4.78 11.25
C GLU A 89 -9.05 -3.85 10.15
N ILE A 90 -9.89 -4.32 9.24
CA ILE A 90 -10.45 -3.50 8.16
C ILE A 90 -11.16 -2.26 8.71
N GLU A 91 -11.98 -2.43 9.75
CA GLU A 91 -12.71 -1.32 10.38
C GLU A 91 -11.76 -0.38 11.14
N ALA A 92 -10.85 -0.96 11.94
CA ALA A 92 -9.89 -0.20 12.73
C ALA A 92 -8.92 0.60 11.84
N PHE A 93 -8.44 0.00 10.76
CA PHE A 93 -7.54 0.66 9.81
C PHE A 93 -8.22 1.79 9.06
N ALA A 94 -9.45 1.59 8.57
CA ALA A 94 -10.20 2.65 7.91
C ALA A 94 -10.43 3.87 8.83
N LYS A 95 -10.75 3.62 10.11
CA LYS A 95 -10.90 4.68 11.10
C LYS A 95 -9.57 5.40 11.38
N ALA A 96 -8.49 4.62 11.55
CA ALA A 96 -7.18 5.17 11.83
C ALA A 96 -6.65 6.04 10.68
N ILE A 97 -6.90 5.67 9.42
CA ILE A 97 -6.56 6.51 8.26
C ILE A 97 -7.22 7.89 8.36
N GLU A 98 -8.51 7.97 8.67
CA GLU A 98 -9.19 9.26 8.77
C GLU A 98 -8.66 10.11 9.94
N GLU A 99 -8.33 9.49 11.06
CA GLU A 99 -7.70 10.17 12.21
C GLU A 99 -6.30 10.69 11.86
N GLU A 100 -5.47 9.89 11.23
CA GLU A 100 -4.11 10.26 10.81
C GLU A 100 -4.11 11.36 9.74
N LYS A 101 -5.04 11.32 8.79
CA LYS A 101 -5.21 12.39 7.80
C LYS A 101 -5.56 13.72 8.48
N ALA A 102 -6.49 13.70 9.42
CA ALA A 102 -6.88 14.89 10.16
C ALA A 102 -5.69 15.49 10.93
N LEU A 103 -4.91 14.65 11.61
CA LEU A 103 -3.71 15.06 12.34
C LEU A 103 -2.62 15.60 11.40
N ALA A 104 -2.39 14.95 10.25
CA ALA A 104 -1.44 15.43 9.25
C ALA A 104 -1.84 16.81 8.68
N GLN A 105 -3.14 17.07 8.50
CA GLN A 105 -3.64 18.39 8.09
C GLN A 105 -3.48 19.44 9.19
N GLU A 106 -3.89 19.10 10.41
CA GLU A 106 -3.91 20.03 11.54
C GLU A 106 -2.48 20.41 12.00
N GLU A 107 -1.62 19.43 12.18
CA GLU A 107 -0.29 19.65 12.76
C GLU A 107 0.78 19.97 11.73
N HIS A 108 0.66 19.42 10.51
CA HIS A 108 1.67 19.57 9.47
C HIS A 108 1.23 20.37 8.27
N GLY A 109 -0.06 20.70 8.15
CA GLY A 109 -0.61 21.45 7.03
C GLY A 109 -0.57 20.68 5.70
N VAL A 110 -0.64 19.34 5.75
CA VAL A 110 -0.67 18.49 4.57
C VAL A 110 -1.94 18.73 3.76
N GLN A 111 -1.80 18.83 2.45
CA GLN A 111 -2.91 18.95 1.52
C GLN A 111 -3.09 17.64 0.75
N PHE A 112 -4.30 17.07 0.82
CA PHE A 112 -4.68 15.86 0.10
C PHE A 112 -5.37 16.25 -1.21
N ASN A 113 -4.98 15.60 -2.32
CA ASN A 113 -5.47 15.91 -3.65
C ASN A 113 -5.98 14.65 -4.32
N ASP A 114 -7.24 14.67 -4.76
CA ASP A 114 -7.76 13.69 -5.71
C ASP A 114 -7.26 14.05 -7.10
N VAL A 115 -6.77 13.05 -7.83
CA VAL A 115 -6.23 13.24 -9.17
C VAL A 115 -6.95 12.36 -10.19
N ASP A 116 -6.94 12.78 -11.45
CA ASP A 116 -7.36 11.89 -12.54
C ASP A 116 -6.31 10.79 -12.73
N ASN A 117 -6.69 9.55 -12.44
CA ASN A 117 -5.80 8.39 -12.51
C ASN A 117 -5.58 7.89 -13.95
N THR A 118 -6.34 8.40 -14.93
CA THR A 118 -6.27 7.94 -16.33
C THR A 118 -4.86 8.05 -16.91
N PRO A 119 -4.17 9.22 -16.82
CA PRO A 119 -2.82 9.33 -17.36
C PRO A 119 -1.80 8.41 -16.67
N PHE A 120 -1.97 8.14 -15.38
CA PHE A 120 -1.10 7.22 -14.64
C PHE A 120 -1.28 5.78 -15.12
N ARG A 121 -2.52 5.33 -15.30
CA ARG A 121 -2.85 3.99 -15.83
C ARG A 121 -2.33 3.80 -17.25
N GLU A 122 -2.46 4.81 -18.11
CA GLU A 122 -1.95 4.78 -19.47
C GLU A 122 -0.43 4.69 -19.50
N ALA A 123 0.26 5.46 -18.68
CA ALA A 123 1.72 5.46 -18.62
C ALA A 123 2.30 4.10 -18.17
N VAL A 124 1.63 3.40 -17.24
CA VAL A 124 2.09 2.10 -16.72
C VAL A 124 1.56 0.89 -17.50
N ALA A 125 0.74 1.09 -18.54
CA ALA A 125 0.18 0.01 -19.35
C ALA A 125 1.23 -1.04 -19.81
N PRO A 126 2.49 -0.69 -20.16
CA PRO A 126 3.51 -1.67 -20.52
C PRO A 126 3.83 -2.69 -19.40
N LEU A 127 3.66 -2.33 -18.12
CA LEU A 127 3.82 -3.28 -17.01
C LEU A 127 2.68 -4.30 -16.97
N HIS A 128 1.47 -3.86 -17.23
CA HIS A 128 0.31 -4.74 -17.31
C HIS A 128 0.45 -5.79 -18.42
N ASP A 129 1.03 -5.41 -19.54
CA ASP A 129 1.27 -6.33 -20.65
C ASP A 129 2.23 -7.47 -20.31
N ILE A 130 3.19 -7.24 -19.40
CA ILE A 130 4.09 -8.29 -18.90
C ILE A 130 3.27 -9.37 -18.19
N PHE A 131 2.45 -9.00 -17.22
CA PHE A 131 1.65 -9.95 -16.42
C PHE A 131 0.52 -10.59 -17.22
N LYS A 132 -0.12 -9.83 -18.10
CA LYS A 132 -1.19 -10.26 -18.99
C LYS A 132 -0.76 -11.36 -19.96
N ASN A 133 0.50 -11.34 -20.39
CA ASN A 133 1.05 -12.29 -21.36
C ASN A 133 1.90 -13.40 -20.72
N ASP A 134 2.22 -13.32 -19.44
CA ASP A 134 2.97 -14.35 -18.72
C ASP A 134 2.06 -15.53 -18.35
N PRO A 135 2.37 -16.77 -18.79
CA PRO A 135 1.56 -17.94 -18.49
C PRO A 135 1.35 -18.20 -16.99
N THR A 136 2.29 -17.77 -16.16
CA THR A 136 2.23 -17.97 -14.70
C THR A 136 1.23 -17.04 -14.04
N TYR A 137 1.10 -15.81 -14.53
CA TYR A 137 0.33 -14.75 -13.88
C TYR A 137 -0.97 -14.38 -14.61
N LYS A 138 -1.12 -14.77 -15.87
CA LYS A 138 -2.24 -14.39 -16.73
C LYS A 138 -3.61 -14.61 -16.08
N ASP A 139 -3.84 -15.79 -15.52
CA ASP A 139 -5.13 -16.12 -14.92
C ASP A 139 -5.39 -15.31 -13.64
N LEU A 140 -4.36 -15.10 -12.83
CA LEU A 140 -4.45 -14.26 -11.64
C LEU A 140 -4.68 -12.78 -12.02
N TYR A 141 -3.94 -12.30 -13.02
CA TYR A 141 -4.11 -10.95 -13.54
C TYR A 141 -5.56 -10.71 -14.00
N GLN A 142 -6.13 -11.64 -14.77
CA GLN A 142 -7.51 -11.55 -15.24
C GLN A 142 -8.50 -11.49 -14.08
N LYS A 143 -8.36 -12.37 -13.09
CA LYS A 143 -9.22 -12.38 -11.89
C LYS A 143 -9.17 -11.06 -11.11
N ILE A 144 -7.98 -10.46 -10.98
CA ILE A 144 -7.81 -9.17 -10.32
C ILE A 144 -8.54 -8.07 -11.10
N GLN A 145 -8.42 -8.05 -12.43
CA GLN A 145 -9.10 -7.07 -13.27
C GLN A 145 -10.62 -7.18 -13.17
N GLU A 146 -11.16 -8.41 -13.11
CA GLU A 146 -12.61 -8.66 -12.95
C GLU A 146 -13.17 -8.18 -11.60
N GLN A 147 -12.35 -8.12 -10.55
CA GLN A 147 -12.75 -7.65 -9.22
C GLN A 147 -12.60 -6.12 -9.05
N GLY A 148 -11.74 -5.50 -9.84
CA GLY A 148 -11.42 -4.08 -9.77
C GLY A 148 -12.18 -3.19 -10.75
N ALA A 149 -13.11 -3.77 -11.54
CA ALA A 149 -13.89 -3.07 -12.56
C ALA A 149 -15.15 -2.42 -11.97
#